data_855feab0001a2134d424c5db21b8ddca
#
_entry.id   855feab0001a2134d424c5db21b8ddca
#
_cell.length_a   1.000
_cell.length_b   1.000
_cell.length_c   1.000
_cell.angle_alpha   90.00
_cell.angle_beta   90.00
_cell.angle_gamma   90.00
#
_symmetry.space_group_name_H-M   'P 1'
#
loop_
_entity.id
_entity.type
_entity.pdbx_description
1 polymer ?
#
loop_
_entity_poly.entity_id
_entity_poly.type
_entity_poly.pdbx_seq_one_letter_code
_entity_poly.pdbx_strand_id
1 'polypeptide(L)'
;AIVPPSCFNDSHDITSLTSWGPYSKRYAGISHIPDIKKGIRFDFSVMPGYYRNRQLVPHVLFESSYYPWNINPSMNHITYRYELEWKDRVFTDVTYYILDESSTLVGIRCVNNTETYQNLALNQMAYIDYPEAHPQVKASGASRLQWYSAIDYTENEPAFKTPQYGLVYDGWYRNEERSSFSLDGSVLGKGFGKDAGDRVSYRIDIPSGMEDGAIGFRYKVEKGKTATLRLKGLTDEVVKFTGTGDFTILPISYYGRKSGEYILELISEGTAEICLDGFFIGTAEDMGKLKFTPTAIPFTPIIEVGNEKQDFILKYEDCENFYGVAWNYKESFIREVLNSELESFFRKKTHDHLARKLIGDKQWHYTNAFLRPVVLAPHSEQTLYMLVCTGSREKVRQDLELFHSTPEKFVSLAQSQQPVKPEEALLPGGKKYSFGHQLLQAALLSNVVYPVY
;
A
#
# COMPACT_ATOMS: atom_id res chain seq x y z
N ALA A 1 -25.75 16.81 -11.03
CA ALA A 1 -26.40 16.59 -9.76
C ALA A 1 -25.39 16.79 -8.64
N ILE A 2 -25.69 17.66 -7.74
CA ILE A 2 -24.92 17.78 -6.49
C ILE A 2 -25.06 16.43 -5.78
N VAL A 3 -23.94 15.79 -5.47
CA VAL A 3 -23.94 14.56 -4.66
C VAL A 3 -24.78 14.82 -3.43
N PRO A 4 -25.74 13.96 -3.08
CA PRO A 4 -26.59 14.22 -1.92
C PRO A 4 -25.77 14.50 -0.68
N PRO A 5 -26.14 15.45 0.17
CA PRO A 5 -25.37 15.77 1.39
C PRO A 5 -25.12 14.57 2.30
N SER A 6 -25.98 13.56 2.28
CA SER A 6 -25.80 12.29 2.96
C SER A 6 -24.48 11.59 2.63
N CYS A 7 -24.04 11.64 1.35
CA CYS A 7 -22.79 10.99 0.94
C CYS A 7 -21.54 11.65 1.55
N PHE A 8 -21.63 12.90 1.99
CA PHE A 8 -20.53 13.59 2.67
C PHE A 8 -20.62 13.46 4.19
N ASN A 9 -21.82 13.40 4.73
CA ASN A 9 -22.00 13.24 6.17
C ASN A 9 -21.61 11.81 6.62
N ASP A 10 -21.82 10.82 5.76
CA ASP A 10 -21.46 9.43 6.03
C ASP A 10 -19.97 9.15 5.75
N SER A 11 -19.24 10.09 5.15
CA SER A 11 -17.83 9.91 4.78
C SER A 11 -16.88 9.76 5.98
N HIS A 12 -17.32 10.08 7.18
CA HIS A 12 -16.59 9.89 8.42
C HIS A 12 -16.98 8.59 9.15
N ASP A 13 -18.03 7.93 8.71
CA ASP A 13 -18.40 6.62 9.20
C ASP A 13 -17.83 5.55 8.25
N ILE A 14 -16.71 4.98 8.64
CA ILE A 14 -16.03 3.93 7.88
C ILE A 14 -16.89 2.68 7.70
N THR A 15 -17.90 2.47 8.52
CA THR A 15 -18.83 1.34 8.40
C THR A 15 -19.82 1.52 7.25
N SER A 16 -19.99 2.74 6.75
CA SER A 16 -20.88 3.06 5.64
C SER A 16 -20.23 2.85 4.26
N LEU A 17 -18.89 2.73 4.20
CA LEU A 17 -18.18 2.48 2.96
C LEU A 17 -18.42 1.05 2.46
N THR A 18 -18.47 0.89 1.15
CA THR A 18 -18.60 -0.44 0.54
C THR A 18 -17.35 -1.27 0.76
N SER A 19 -17.48 -2.60 0.89
CA SER A 19 -16.34 -3.51 1.09
C SER A 19 -15.37 -3.49 -0.11
N TRP A 20 -15.87 -3.24 -1.33
CA TRP A 20 -15.08 -3.01 -2.52
C TRP A 20 -15.08 -1.53 -2.89
N GLY A 21 -13.91 -1.01 -3.29
CA GLY A 21 -13.83 0.37 -3.76
C GLY A 21 -12.44 0.75 -4.26
N PRO A 22 -12.25 2.01 -4.70
CA PRO A 22 -10.98 2.51 -5.22
C PRO A 22 -10.00 2.89 -4.11
N TYR A 23 -9.93 2.09 -3.06
CA TYR A 23 -9.16 2.40 -1.84
C TYR A 23 -7.67 2.09 -1.94
N SER A 24 -7.22 1.45 -3.01
CA SER A 24 -5.81 1.15 -3.24
C SER A 24 -5.00 2.44 -3.27
N LYS A 25 -4.02 2.55 -2.37
CA LYS A 25 -3.18 3.75 -2.26
C LYS A 25 -1.92 3.68 -3.10
N ARG A 26 -1.47 2.48 -3.43
CA ARG A 26 -0.18 2.30 -4.07
C ARG A 26 -0.25 2.44 -5.58
N TYR A 27 -1.31 1.87 -6.18
CA TYR A 27 -1.55 1.88 -7.62
C TYR A 27 -3.03 2.09 -7.89
N ALA A 28 -3.34 2.63 -9.06
CA ALA A 28 -4.72 2.69 -9.52
C ALA A 28 -5.32 1.28 -9.60
N GLY A 29 -6.46 1.09 -8.97
CA GLY A 29 -7.08 -0.22 -8.86
C GLY A 29 -8.25 -0.22 -7.92
N ILE A 30 -8.56 -1.38 -7.39
CA ILE A 30 -9.60 -1.60 -6.39
C ILE A 30 -9.05 -2.31 -5.17
N SER A 31 -9.70 -2.09 -4.05
CA SER A 31 -9.44 -2.82 -2.81
C SER A 31 -10.69 -3.48 -2.30
N HIS A 32 -10.53 -4.60 -1.64
CA HIS A 32 -11.55 -5.26 -0.84
C HIS A 32 -11.09 -5.31 0.62
N ILE A 33 -11.96 -4.92 1.52
CA ILE A 33 -11.70 -4.90 2.96
C ILE A 33 -12.63 -5.88 3.63
N PRO A 34 -12.17 -7.13 3.87
CA PRO A 34 -13.00 -8.20 4.43
C PRO A 34 -13.33 -7.96 5.90
N ASP A 35 -12.42 -7.35 6.66
CA ASP A 35 -12.56 -7.05 8.07
C ASP A 35 -11.72 -5.84 8.44
N ILE A 36 -12.39 -4.74 8.69
CA ILE A 36 -11.72 -3.48 9.05
C ILE A 36 -10.97 -3.56 10.37
N LYS A 37 -11.47 -4.35 11.33
CA LYS A 37 -10.85 -4.48 12.65
C LYS A 37 -9.52 -5.25 12.60
N LYS A 38 -9.39 -6.18 11.64
CA LYS A 38 -8.14 -6.91 11.40
C LYS A 38 -7.15 -6.10 10.56
N GLY A 39 -7.58 -4.98 9.96
CA GLY A 39 -6.74 -4.16 9.10
C GLY A 39 -6.25 -4.87 7.84
N ILE A 40 -6.94 -5.92 7.39
CA ILE A 40 -6.57 -6.68 6.20
C ILE A 40 -7.24 -6.06 4.99
N ARG A 41 -6.45 -5.80 3.93
CA ARG A 41 -6.92 -5.26 2.66
C ARG A 41 -6.37 -6.07 1.50
N PHE A 42 -7.25 -6.58 0.66
CA PHE A 42 -6.87 -7.15 -0.64
C PHE A 42 -6.88 -6.05 -1.69
N ASP A 43 -5.80 -5.92 -2.44
CA ASP A 43 -5.67 -4.95 -3.52
C ASP A 43 -5.49 -5.66 -4.85
N PHE A 44 -6.17 -5.14 -5.89
CA PHE A 44 -6.03 -5.59 -7.25
C PHE A 44 -5.86 -4.40 -8.20
N SER A 45 -4.83 -4.45 -9.03
CA SER A 45 -4.50 -3.40 -9.98
C SER A 45 -4.11 -3.99 -11.33
N VAL A 46 -4.52 -3.33 -12.40
CA VAL A 46 -4.05 -3.61 -13.76
C VAL A 46 -3.11 -2.49 -14.17
N MET A 47 -1.89 -2.84 -14.56
CA MET A 47 -0.82 -1.92 -14.90
C MET A 47 -0.40 -2.11 -16.35
N PRO A 48 -1.01 -1.37 -17.30
CA PRO A 48 -0.64 -1.42 -18.67
C PRO A 48 0.75 -0.83 -18.92
N GLY A 49 1.45 -1.38 -19.89
CA GLY A 49 2.67 -0.84 -20.46
C GLY A 49 2.70 -1.14 -21.96
N TYR A 50 3.64 -0.56 -22.68
CA TYR A 50 3.82 -0.85 -24.08
C TYR A 50 5.31 -1.07 -24.41
N TYR A 51 5.56 -1.76 -25.52
CA TYR A 51 6.90 -2.06 -25.97
C TYR A 51 7.42 -0.95 -26.89
N ARG A 52 8.52 -0.30 -26.46
CA ARG A 52 9.24 0.67 -27.27
C ARG A 52 10.68 0.17 -27.46
N ASN A 53 11.10 -0.01 -28.71
CA ASN A 53 12.44 -0.52 -29.03
C ASN A 53 12.78 -1.82 -28.26
N ARG A 54 11.84 -2.75 -28.20
CA ARG A 54 11.94 -4.03 -27.46
C ARG A 54 12.08 -3.89 -25.94
N GLN A 55 11.82 -2.72 -25.40
CA GLN A 55 11.78 -2.51 -23.96
C GLN A 55 10.35 -2.21 -23.52
N LEU A 56 9.96 -2.81 -22.41
CA LEU A 56 8.69 -2.48 -21.76
C LEU A 56 8.81 -1.12 -21.09
N VAL A 57 7.89 -0.22 -21.40
CA VAL A 57 7.75 1.07 -20.73
C VAL A 57 6.60 0.95 -19.71
N PRO A 58 6.91 0.90 -18.43
CA PRO A 58 5.89 0.74 -17.38
C PRO A 58 5.31 2.09 -17.00
N HIS A 59 4.20 2.47 -17.60
CA HIS A 59 3.57 3.77 -17.35
C HIS A 59 3.10 3.97 -15.91
N VAL A 60 2.86 2.89 -15.19
CA VAL A 60 2.51 2.95 -13.76
C VAL A 60 3.55 3.66 -12.88
N LEU A 61 4.80 3.74 -13.32
CA LEU A 61 5.86 4.46 -12.60
C LEU A 61 5.84 5.98 -12.85
N PHE A 62 4.96 6.45 -13.72
CA PHE A 62 4.85 7.88 -14.04
C PHE A 62 3.49 8.39 -13.61
N GLU A 63 3.42 9.21 -12.60
CA GLU A 63 2.17 9.78 -12.05
C GLU A 63 1.30 10.50 -13.10
N SER A 64 1.93 11.08 -14.12
CA SER A 64 1.22 11.75 -15.21
C SER A 64 0.65 10.81 -16.27
N SER A 65 0.87 9.51 -16.17
CA SER A 65 0.53 8.55 -17.23
C SER A 65 -0.80 7.85 -17.00
N TYR A 66 -1.39 7.99 -15.84
CA TYR A 66 -2.70 7.45 -15.53
C TYR A 66 -3.49 8.40 -14.63
N TYR A 67 -4.80 8.35 -14.73
CA TYR A 67 -5.69 9.15 -13.91
C TYR A 67 -7.08 8.54 -13.80
N PRO A 68 -7.81 8.84 -12.72
CA PRO A 68 -9.21 8.47 -12.59
C PRO A 68 -10.01 9.12 -13.74
N TRP A 69 -10.68 8.28 -14.54
CA TRP A 69 -11.40 8.74 -15.71
C TRP A 69 -12.89 8.87 -15.43
N ASN A 70 -13.45 7.88 -14.77
CA ASN A 70 -14.84 7.85 -14.37
C ASN A 70 -15.03 6.99 -13.13
N ILE A 71 -15.57 7.56 -12.07
CA ILE A 71 -15.97 6.82 -10.86
C ILE A 71 -17.35 7.33 -10.50
N ASN A 72 -18.34 6.42 -10.45
CA ASN A 72 -19.68 6.82 -10.06
C ASN A 72 -19.82 6.95 -8.53
N PRO A 73 -20.81 7.70 -8.03
CA PRO A 73 -20.98 7.94 -6.59
C PRO A 73 -21.15 6.67 -5.75
N SER A 74 -21.74 5.61 -6.31
CA SER A 74 -21.89 4.32 -5.62
C SER A 74 -20.61 3.47 -5.63
N MET A 75 -19.53 3.94 -6.27
CA MET A 75 -18.24 3.25 -6.39
C MET A 75 -18.33 1.83 -6.97
N ASN A 76 -19.37 1.50 -7.70
CA ASN A 76 -19.52 0.20 -8.36
C ASN A 76 -19.08 0.19 -9.82
N HIS A 77 -18.69 1.35 -10.35
CA HIS A 77 -18.12 1.53 -11.69
C HIS A 77 -16.93 2.47 -11.58
N ILE A 78 -15.71 1.93 -11.74
CA ILE A 78 -14.46 2.64 -11.49
C ILE A 78 -13.57 2.47 -12.71
N THR A 79 -13.28 3.55 -13.42
CA THR A 79 -12.42 3.53 -14.61
C THR A 79 -11.19 4.39 -14.40
N TYR A 80 -10.03 3.80 -14.67
CA TYR A 80 -8.75 4.50 -14.79
C TYR A 80 -8.30 4.47 -16.25
N ARG A 81 -7.81 5.62 -16.75
CA ARG A 81 -7.19 5.73 -18.06
C ARG A 81 -5.68 5.80 -17.94
N TYR A 82 -5.00 5.00 -18.75
CA TYR A 82 -3.56 4.98 -18.92
C TYR A 82 -3.22 5.48 -20.33
N GLU A 83 -2.60 6.66 -20.42
CA GLU A 83 -2.10 7.23 -21.68
C GLU A 83 -0.73 6.63 -21.98
N LEU A 84 -0.67 5.66 -22.88
CA LEU A 84 0.57 4.96 -23.23
C LEU A 84 1.37 5.73 -24.28
N GLU A 85 0.69 6.36 -25.22
CA GLU A 85 1.26 7.33 -26.15
C GLU A 85 0.33 8.55 -26.24
N TRP A 86 0.87 9.67 -25.93
CA TRP A 86 0.19 10.97 -25.87
C TRP A 86 -0.23 11.48 -27.26
N LYS A 87 -1.34 12.13 -27.44
CA LYS A 87 -2.54 12.26 -26.62
C LYS A 87 -3.62 11.47 -27.34
N ASP A 88 -4.30 10.55 -26.63
CA ASP A 88 -5.31 9.68 -27.22
C ASP A 88 -4.80 8.79 -28.38
N ARG A 89 -3.48 8.67 -28.56
CA ARG A 89 -2.90 7.86 -29.64
C ARG A 89 -2.89 6.38 -29.31
N VAL A 90 -2.35 6.04 -28.15
CA VAL A 90 -2.41 4.67 -27.60
C VAL A 90 -2.78 4.79 -26.13
N PHE A 91 -3.87 4.19 -25.73
CA PHE A 91 -4.30 4.23 -24.33
C PHE A 91 -5.03 2.96 -23.92
N THR A 92 -5.13 2.75 -22.61
CA THR A 92 -5.87 1.66 -22.02
C THR A 92 -6.80 2.21 -20.95
N ASP A 93 -8.09 1.90 -21.09
CA ASP A 93 -9.09 2.12 -20.05
C ASP A 93 -9.27 0.84 -19.26
N VAL A 94 -9.01 0.88 -17.96
CA VAL A 94 -9.25 -0.22 -17.05
C VAL A 94 -10.47 0.10 -16.22
N THR A 95 -11.54 -0.66 -16.41
CA THR A 95 -12.82 -0.47 -15.72
C THR A 95 -13.11 -1.64 -14.80
N TYR A 96 -13.35 -1.32 -13.55
CA TYR A 96 -13.78 -2.27 -12.52
C TYR A 96 -15.28 -2.12 -12.33
N TYR A 97 -16.00 -3.19 -12.60
CA TYR A 97 -17.45 -3.31 -12.40
C TYR A 97 -17.68 -4.17 -11.17
N ILE A 98 -18.01 -3.56 -10.04
CA ILE A 98 -18.34 -4.29 -8.82
C ILE A 98 -19.74 -4.86 -9.00
N LEU A 99 -19.82 -6.17 -9.22
CA LEU A 99 -21.07 -6.85 -9.56
C LEU A 99 -21.91 -7.11 -8.30
N ASP A 100 -21.24 -7.53 -7.24
CA ASP A 100 -21.80 -7.78 -5.93
C ASP A 100 -20.71 -7.73 -4.85
N GLU A 101 -21.04 -8.11 -3.62
CA GLU A 101 -20.07 -8.13 -2.50
C GLU A 101 -18.93 -9.14 -2.68
N SER A 102 -19.05 -10.07 -3.60
CA SER A 102 -18.10 -11.18 -3.80
C SER A 102 -17.40 -11.16 -5.14
N SER A 103 -17.81 -10.34 -6.09
CA SER A 103 -17.28 -10.39 -7.45
C SER A 103 -17.17 -9.03 -8.13
N THR A 104 -16.10 -8.88 -8.89
CA THR A 104 -15.80 -7.71 -9.71
C THR A 104 -15.36 -8.17 -11.09
N LEU A 105 -16.01 -7.69 -12.13
CA LEU A 105 -15.53 -7.85 -13.50
C LEU A 105 -14.57 -6.70 -13.82
N VAL A 106 -13.43 -7.01 -14.43
CA VAL A 106 -12.46 -6.03 -14.89
C VAL A 106 -12.45 -6.03 -16.42
N GLY A 107 -12.85 -4.91 -17.02
CA GLY A 107 -12.79 -4.68 -18.45
C GLY A 107 -11.56 -3.86 -18.80
N ILE A 108 -10.71 -4.36 -19.69
CA ILE A 108 -9.46 -3.71 -20.10
C ILE A 108 -9.59 -3.39 -21.59
N ARG A 109 -9.95 -2.16 -21.89
CA ARG A 109 -10.10 -1.66 -23.26
C ARG A 109 -8.79 -1.01 -23.71
N CYS A 110 -8.11 -1.68 -24.63
CA CYS A 110 -6.88 -1.22 -25.26
C CYS A 110 -7.17 -0.57 -26.60
N VAL A 111 -6.69 0.64 -26.85
CA VAL A 111 -6.99 1.42 -28.05
C VAL A 111 -5.69 1.87 -28.73
N ASN A 112 -5.65 1.68 -30.04
CA ASN A 112 -4.59 2.16 -30.92
C ASN A 112 -5.18 3.04 -32.02
N ASN A 113 -4.98 4.35 -31.91
CA ASN A 113 -5.37 5.34 -32.92
C ASN A 113 -4.22 5.75 -33.85
N THR A 114 -3.13 4.96 -33.88
CA THR A 114 -1.97 5.23 -34.74
C THR A 114 -2.01 4.43 -36.03
N GLU A 115 -1.17 4.80 -36.98
CA GLU A 115 -1.01 4.13 -38.29
C GLU A 115 -0.17 2.84 -38.20
N THR A 116 0.33 2.48 -37.01
CA THR A 116 1.24 1.35 -36.84
C THR A 116 0.70 0.34 -35.82
N TYR A 117 1.12 -0.91 -35.94
CA TYR A 117 0.84 -1.92 -34.94
C TYR A 117 1.48 -1.54 -33.59
N GLN A 118 0.73 -1.74 -32.53
CA GLN A 118 1.20 -1.54 -31.16
C GLN A 118 1.21 -2.86 -30.38
N ASN A 119 2.24 -3.06 -29.59
CA ASN A 119 2.36 -4.22 -28.71
C ASN A 119 2.28 -3.77 -27.28
N LEU A 120 1.26 -4.22 -26.57
CA LEU A 120 1.03 -3.90 -25.17
C LEU A 120 1.38 -5.06 -24.27
N ALA A 121 1.62 -4.75 -23.03
CA ALA A 121 1.74 -5.70 -21.93
C ALA A 121 0.85 -5.28 -20.78
N LEU A 122 0.13 -6.22 -20.19
CA LEU A 122 -0.76 -5.98 -19.07
C LEU A 122 -0.22 -6.74 -17.86
N ASN A 123 0.17 -6.03 -16.82
CA ASN A 123 0.49 -6.60 -15.53
C ASN A 123 -0.72 -6.52 -14.62
N GLN A 124 -1.14 -7.65 -14.10
CA GLN A 124 -2.23 -7.75 -13.15
C GLN A 124 -1.64 -8.14 -11.81
N MET A 125 -1.77 -7.27 -10.84
CA MET A 125 -1.14 -7.40 -9.55
C MET A 125 -2.20 -7.61 -8.48
N ALA A 126 -2.16 -8.76 -7.82
CA ALA A 126 -3.00 -9.09 -6.69
C ALA A 126 -2.14 -9.25 -5.44
N TYR A 127 -2.54 -8.64 -4.33
CA TYR A 127 -1.88 -8.83 -3.05
C TYR A 127 -2.79 -8.51 -1.88
N ILE A 128 -2.43 -9.02 -0.71
CA ILE A 128 -3.05 -8.58 0.55
C ILE A 128 -2.08 -7.70 1.30
N ASP A 129 -2.56 -6.56 1.72
CA ASP A 129 -1.89 -5.66 2.63
C ASP A 129 -2.31 -5.99 4.07
N TYR A 130 -1.32 -6.30 4.89
CA TYR A 130 -1.48 -6.50 6.32
C TYR A 130 -0.78 -5.35 7.03
N PRO A 131 -1.48 -4.48 7.76
CA PRO A 131 -0.85 -3.38 8.49
C PRO A 131 0.19 -3.88 9.49
N GLU A 132 -0.05 -5.07 10.06
CA GLU A 132 0.76 -5.68 11.11
C GLU A 132 1.65 -6.83 10.60
N ALA A 133 1.81 -6.99 9.30
CA ALA A 133 2.49 -8.14 8.72
C ALA A 133 4.03 -8.17 8.94
N HIS A 134 4.61 -7.20 9.64
CA HIS A 134 5.96 -7.33 10.15
C HIS A 134 5.96 -8.12 11.45
N PRO A 135 6.84 -9.14 11.59
CA PRO A 135 6.99 -9.80 12.88
C PRO A 135 7.32 -8.76 13.92
N GLN A 136 6.40 -8.61 14.85
CA GLN A 136 6.54 -7.70 15.98
C GLN A 136 7.13 -8.46 17.17
N VAL A 137 7.50 -7.75 18.20
CA VAL A 137 7.88 -8.33 19.47
C VAL A 137 6.95 -7.84 20.57
N LYS A 138 6.69 -8.70 21.56
CA LYS A 138 6.07 -8.31 22.82
C LYS A 138 7.15 -8.12 23.86
N ALA A 139 7.09 -7.00 24.56
CA ALA A 139 7.88 -6.77 25.75
C ALA A 139 7.22 -7.44 26.96
N SER A 140 8.00 -8.11 27.80
CA SER A 140 7.56 -8.72 29.06
C SER A 140 8.66 -8.61 30.10
N GLY A 141 8.33 -8.87 31.37
CA GLY A 141 9.31 -8.93 32.47
C GLY A 141 9.38 -7.67 33.33
N ALA A 142 8.67 -6.59 33.00
CA ALA A 142 8.60 -5.39 33.82
C ALA A 142 7.19 -4.83 33.83
N SER A 143 6.66 -4.49 35.01
CA SER A 143 5.28 -4.03 35.20
C SER A 143 5.12 -2.53 35.41
N ARG A 144 6.24 -1.79 35.53
CA ARG A 144 6.26 -0.35 35.86
C ARG A 144 6.89 0.52 34.80
N LEU A 145 6.97 0.02 33.56
CA LEU A 145 7.50 0.78 32.45
C LEU A 145 6.37 1.33 31.60
N GLN A 146 6.47 2.59 31.25
CA GLN A 146 5.60 3.26 30.31
C GLN A 146 6.27 3.30 28.95
N TRP A 147 5.60 2.81 27.89
CA TRP A 147 6.09 2.79 26.53
C TRP A 147 5.62 4.01 25.75
N TYR A 148 6.52 4.57 24.95
CA TYR A 148 6.26 5.60 23.96
C TYR A 148 6.79 5.16 22.60
N SER A 149 5.94 5.06 21.61
CA SER A 149 6.32 4.71 20.25
C SER A 149 7.10 5.85 19.60
N ALA A 150 8.11 5.51 18.81
CA ALA A 150 8.89 6.54 18.10
C ALA A 150 8.08 7.27 17.03
N ILE A 151 6.95 6.71 16.58
CA ILE A 151 6.06 7.36 15.60
C ILE A 151 4.97 8.22 16.26
N ASP A 152 4.83 8.19 17.59
CA ASP A 152 3.88 9.04 18.34
C ASP A 152 4.48 10.41 18.69
N TYR A 153 5.25 10.96 17.79
CA TYR A 153 5.86 12.28 17.99
C TYR A 153 4.82 13.40 17.89
N THR A 154 5.11 14.50 18.59
CA THR A 154 4.33 15.75 18.46
C THR A 154 4.80 16.60 17.28
N GLU A 155 6.11 16.59 17.03
CA GLU A 155 6.75 17.29 15.91
C GLU A 155 7.88 16.45 15.33
N ASN A 156 8.01 16.47 14.01
CA ASN A 156 9.08 15.81 13.28
C ASN A 156 9.58 16.74 12.16
N GLU A 157 10.81 17.19 12.30
CA GLU A 157 11.45 18.14 11.39
C GLU A 157 12.74 17.54 10.84
N PRO A 158 12.70 16.82 9.70
CA PRO A 158 13.90 16.38 9.02
C PRO A 158 14.71 17.59 8.54
N ALA A 159 16.02 17.57 8.80
CA ALA A 159 16.94 18.63 8.35
C ALA A 159 16.96 18.76 6.83
N PHE A 160 16.79 17.66 6.13
CA PHE A 160 16.79 17.59 4.69
C PHE A 160 15.51 16.99 4.13
N LYS A 161 14.70 17.82 3.48
CA LYS A 161 13.50 17.40 2.77
C LYS A 161 13.81 17.23 1.29
N THR A 162 14.17 16.03 0.85
CA THR A 162 14.32 15.74 -0.57
C THR A 162 12.96 15.39 -1.15
N PRO A 163 12.44 16.17 -2.12
CA PRO A 163 11.26 15.76 -2.86
C PRO A 163 11.58 14.47 -3.59
N GLN A 164 10.89 13.39 -3.26
CA GLN A 164 11.01 12.15 -4.00
C GLN A 164 9.92 12.12 -5.06
N TYR A 165 10.32 12.09 -6.32
CA TYR A 165 9.42 11.86 -7.43
C TYR A 165 9.10 10.37 -7.50
N GLY A 166 7.82 10.02 -7.50
CA GLY A 166 7.34 8.66 -7.59
C GLY A 166 6.36 8.29 -6.49
N LEU A 167 6.33 7.03 -6.11
CA LEU A 167 5.41 6.50 -5.11
C LEU A 167 5.73 7.06 -3.71
N VAL A 168 5.02 8.11 -3.35
CA VAL A 168 5.18 8.79 -2.09
C VAL A 168 4.20 8.21 -1.09
N TYR A 169 4.74 7.62 -0.03
CA TYR A 169 3.99 7.27 1.17
C TYR A 169 4.17 8.37 2.20
N ASP A 170 3.13 8.68 2.97
CA ASP A 170 3.20 9.70 4.00
C ASP A 170 4.41 9.52 4.93
N GLY A 171 4.67 8.30 5.39
CA GLY A 171 5.81 7.97 6.25
C GLY A 171 7.19 8.24 5.64
N TRP A 172 7.29 8.31 4.32
CA TRP A 172 8.57 8.59 3.66
C TRP A 172 9.13 9.98 4.00
N TYR A 173 8.27 10.99 4.02
CA TYR A 173 8.69 12.35 4.35
C TYR A 173 8.95 12.58 5.83
N ARG A 174 8.45 11.68 6.66
CA ARG A 174 8.56 11.76 8.13
C ARG A 174 9.61 10.82 8.68
N ASN A 175 10.39 10.16 7.83
CA ASN A 175 11.34 9.13 8.21
C ASN A 175 10.70 7.92 8.91
N GLU A 176 9.39 7.72 8.73
CA GLU A 176 8.69 6.55 9.24
C GLU A 176 8.90 5.35 8.32
N GLU A 177 9.11 4.18 8.89
CA GLU A 177 9.14 2.93 8.16
C GLU A 177 8.60 1.78 8.99
N ARG A 178 8.08 0.76 8.31
CA ARG A 178 7.75 -0.51 8.96
C ARG A 178 9.03 -1.29 9.20
N SER A 179 9.15 -1.87 10.40
CA SER A 179 10.33 -2.65 10.75
C SER A 179 9.95 -3.93 11.47
N SER A 180 10.54 -5.04 11.02
CA SER A 180 10.44 -6.31 11.72
C SER A 180 11.10 -6.22 13.09
N PHE A 181 10.52 -6.92 14.05
CA PHE A 181 10.97 -6.98 15.45
C PHE A 181 10.88 -5.65 16.21
N SER A 182 10.10 -4.68 15.71
CA SER A 182 9.65 -3.52 16.48
C SER A 182 8.46 -3.88 17.39
N LEU A 183 8.14 -3.02 18.37
CA LEU A 183 7.00 -3.24 19.28
C LEU A 183 5.67 -2.93 18.61
N ASP A 184 5.62 -1.86 17.80
CA ASP A 184 4.38 -1.36 17.18
C ASP A 184 4.35 -1.56 15.65
N GLY A 185 5.29 -2.32 15.09
CA GLY A 185 5.37 -2.60 13.66
C GLY A 185 5.98 -1.46 12.81
N SER A 186 6.10 -0.27 13.36
CA SER A 186 6.65 0.92 12.70
C SER A 186 7.71 1.59 13.58
N VAL A 187 8.64 2.26 12.94
CA VAL A 187 9.78 2.90 13.58
C VAL A 187 10.07 4.25 12.92
N LEU A 188 10.79 5.10 13.61
CA LEU A 188 11.46 6.26 13.02
C LEU A 188 12.82 5.79 12.49
N GLY A 189 12.99 5.77 11.19
CA GLY A 189 14.17 5.28 10.47
C GLY A 189 14.35 6.05 9.17
N LYS A 190 14.57 5.36 8.04
CA LYS A 190 14.68 5.97 6.70
C LYS A 190 15.54 7.22 6.66
N GLY A 191 16.75 7.12 7.16
CA GLY A 191 17.70 8.21 7.14
C GLY A 191 17.67 9.13 8.35
N PHE A 192 16.73 8.96 9.30
CA PHE A 192 16.73 9.74 10.54
C PHE A 192 18.07 9.58 11.29
N GLY A 193 18.64 10.69 11.72
CA GLY A 193 19.94 10.71 12.40
C GLY A 193 21.12 10.82 11.46
N LYS A 194 20.95 10.65 10.14
CA LYS A 194 22.02 10.76 9.15
C LYS A 194 22.42 12.20 8.89
N ASP A 195 21.44 13.10 8.90
CA ASP A 195 21.68 14.52 8.69
C ASP A 195 21.69 15.28 10.03
N ALA A 196 22.65 16.20 10.18
CA ALA A 196 22.72 17.05 11.37
C ALA A 196 21.50 17.98 11.39
N GLY A 197 20.82 18.02 12.53
CA GLY A 197 19.64 18.83 12.71
C GLY A 197 18.31 18.11 12.47
N ASP A 198 18.31 16.84 12.05
CA ASP A 198 17.07 16.03 12.13
C ASP A 198 16.54 16.09 13.55
N ARG A 199 15.27 16.45 13.71
CA ARG A 199 14.67 16.69 15.02
C ARG A 199 13.31 16.04 15.14
N VAL A 200 13.06 15.43 16.31
CA VAL A 200 11.76 14.88 16.67
C VAL A 200 11.46 15.21 18.13
N SER A 201 10.20 15.53 18.42
CA SER A 201 9.75 15.90 19.76
C SER A 201 8.60 15.02 20.23
N TYR A 202 8.61 14.64 21.50
CA TYR A 202 7.60 13.80 22.13
C TYR A 202 7.05 14.49 23.37
N ARG A 203 5.76 14.36 23.58
CA ARG A 203 5.12 14.69 24.85
C ARG A 203 5.12 13.45 25.72
N ILE A 204 5.78 13.55 26.86
CA ILE A 204 5.93 12.44 27.80
C ILE A 204 5.39 12.84 29.18
N ASP A 205 4.95 11.87 29.96
CA ASP A 205 4.53 12.08 31.33
C ASP A 205 5.44 11.31 32.29
N ILE A 206 5.97 11.99 33.30
CA ILE A 206 6.72 11.36 34.38
C ILE A 206 5.75 11.01 35.50
N PRO A 207 5.53 9.71 35.77
CA PRO A 207 4.64 9.30 36.84
C PRO A 207 5.14 9.72 38.22
N SER A 208 4.22 9.91 39.15
CA SER A 208 4.57 10.12 40.54
C SER A 208 5.36 8.96 41.13
N GLY A 209 6.42 9.25 41.80
CA GLY A 209 7.37 8.25 42.35
C GLY A 209 8.45 7.81 41.37
N MET A 210 8.59 8.52 40.22
CA MET A 210 9.65 8.32 39.23
C MET A 210 10.45 9.61 38.96
N GLU A 211 10.58 10.45 39.98
CA GLU A 211 11.35 11.70 39.91
C GLU A 211 12.84 11.46 39.62
N ASP A 212 13.35 10.29 40.06
CA ASP A 212 14.66 9.74 39.70
C ASP A 212 14.41 8.46 38.93
N GLY A 213 14.73 8.45 37.65
CA GLY A 213 14.42 7.34 36.75
C GLY A 213 15.37 7.22 35.59
N ALA A 214 14.92 6.50 34.58
CA ALA A 214 15.63 6.37 33.33
C ALA A 214 14.67 6.41 32.13
N ILE A 215 15.16 6.90 31.01
CA ILE A 215 14.57 6.71 29.71
C ILE A 215 15.37 5.66 28.95
N GLY A 216 14.73 4.60 28.51
CA GLY A 216 15.37 3.49 27.79
C GLY A 216 15.00 3.50 26.33
N PHE A 217 15.89 3.98 25.48
CA PHE A 217 15.67 3.99 24.03
C PHE A 217 15.85 2.60 23.45
N ARG A 218 14.83 2.11 22.76
CA ARG A 218 14.93 0.89 21.96
C ARG A 218 15.22 1.28 20.52
N TYR A 219 16.40 0.86 20.03
CA TYR A 219 16.91 1.31 18.75
C TYR A 219 17.74 0.25 18.04
N LYS A 220 17.94 0.45 16.75
CA LYS A 220 18.85 -0.32 15.91
C LYS A 220 19.72 0.64 15.09
N VAL A 221 21.02 0.43 15.11
CA VAL A 221 22.03 1.10 14.28
C VAL A 221 22.87 0.02 13.61
N GLU A 222 23.30 0.25 12.40
CA GLU A 222 24.14 -0.69 11.65
C GLU A 222 25.39 -1.04 12.44
N LYS A 223 25.75 -2.33 12.45
CA LYS A 223 26.91 -2.82 13.20
C LYS A 223 28.18 -2.06 12.84
N GLY A 224 28.88 -1.58 13.85
CA GLY A 224 30.11 -0.82 13.70
C GLY A 224 29.92 0.68 13.44
N LYS A 225 28.68 1.16 13.30
CA LYS A 225 28.36 2.58 13.25
C LYS A 225 27.88 3.09 14.61
N THR A 226 27.90 4.40 14.79
CA THR A 226 27.39 5.07 15.98
C THR A 226 26.56 6.27 15.56
N ALA A 227 25.29 6.30 15.93
CA ALA A 227 24.45 7.47 15.81
C ALA A 227 24.59 8.34 17.07
N THR A 228 24.60 9.64 16.89
CA THR A 228 24.73 10.60 17.99
C THR A 228 23.54 11.54 17.98
N LEU A 229 22.79 11.55 19.08
CA LEU A 229 21.65 12.44 19.26
C LEU A 229 21.85 13.31 20.50
N ARG A 230 21.46 14.57 20.41
CA ARG A 230 21.33 15.47 21.54
C ARG A 230 19.93 15.35 22.10
N LEU A 231 19.83 15.05 23.39
CA LEU A 231 18.57 15.04 24.14
C LEU A 231 18.35 16.41 24.77
N LYS A 232 17.08 16.88 24.78
CA LYS A 232 16.67 18.08 25.51
C LYS A 232 15.33 17.87 26.22
N GLY A 233 15.13 18.66 27.24
CA GLY A 233 13.89 18.72 28.01
C GLY A 233 13.90 17.80 29.23
N LEU A 234 14.05 16.51 29.08
CA LEU A 234 14.18 15.58 30.21
C LEU A 234 15.63 15.50 30.72
N THR A 235 16.57 15.41 29.80
CA THR A 235 18.03 15.49 30.03
C THR A 235 18.59 16.46 29.00
N ASP A 236 19.75 17.06 29.30
CA ASP A 236 20.48 17.94 28.37
C ASP A 236 21.85 17.35 28.10
N GLU A 237 21.87 16.28 27.33
CA GLU A 237 23.11 15.55 27.05
C GLU A 237 23.21 15.05 25.61
N VAL A 238 24.43 14.77 25.17
CA VAL A 238 24.71 14.14 23.88
C VAL A 238 24.93 12.66 24.10
N VAL A 239 24.08 11.85 23.46
CA VAL A 239 24.03 10.41 23.63
C VAL A 239 24.54 9.71 22.39
N LYS A 240 25.35 8.68 22.57
CA LYS A 240 25.90 7.82 21.52
C LYS A 240 25.16 6.48 21.49
N PHE A 241 24.56 6.18 20.37
CA PHE A 241 23.83 4.95 20.10
C PHE A 241 24.74 4.03 19.27
N THR A 242 25.40 3.09 19.92
CA THR A 242 26.35 2.18 19.28
C THR A 242 25.62 1.04 18.56
N GLY A 243 25.97 0.80 17.31
CA GLY A 243 25.34 -0.18 16.45
C GLY A 243 25.75 -1.62 16.74
N THR A 244 24.76 -2.46 17.05
CA THR A 244 24.88 -3.91 17.17
C THR A 244 24.40 -4.65 15.92
N GLY A 245 23.63 -3.97 15.06
CA GLY A 245 22.89 -4.54 13.94
C GLY A 245 21.48 -5.01 14.30
N ASP A 246 21.20 -5.19 15.59
CA ASP A 246 19.91 -5.63 16.11
C ASP A 246 19.31 -4.57 17.05
N PHE A 247 18.02 -4.69 17.33
CA PHE A 247 17.37 -3.84 18.33
C PHE A 247 17.96 -4.09 19.71
N THR A 248 18.38 -3.01 20.36
CA THR A 248 18.90 -3.00 21.73
C THR A 248 18.28 -1.86 22.52
N ILE A 249 18.44 -1.88 23.85
CA ILE A 249 17.98 -0.79 24.73
C ILE A 249 19.20 -0.08 25.32
N LEU A 250 19.16 1.26 25.28
CA LEU A 250 20.10 2.14 25.95
C LEU A 250 19.37 2.92 27.03
N PRO A 251 19.56 2.60 28.32
CA PRO A 251 19.00 3.38 29.39
C PRO A 251 19.87 4.63 29.67
N ILE A 252 19.19 5.76 29.88
CA ILE A 252 19.78 7.06 30.22
C ILE A 252 19.06 7.55 31.48
N SER A 253 19.80 7.74 32.56
CA SER A 253 19.26 8.15 33.84
C SER A 253 18.90 9.65 33.84
N TYR A 254 17.85 10.01 34.54
CA TYR A 254 17.51 11.38 34.86
C TYR A 254 17.22 11.49 36.38
N TYR A 255 17.43 12.68 36.94
CA TYR A 255 17.31 12.92 38.37
C TYR A 255 16.58 14.22 38.68
N GLY A 256 15.85 14.22 39.80
CA GLY A 256 15.22 15.42 40.33
C GLY A 256 14.11 16.01 39.46
N ARG A 257 13.46 15.19 38.62
CA ARG A 257 12.36 15.65 37.79
C ARG A 257 11.05 15.53 38.55
N LYS A 258 10.23 16.57 38.51
CA LYS A 258 8.90 16.50 39.11
C LYS A 258 7.98 15.60 38.27
N SER A 259 7.00 14.97 38.92
CA SER A 259 5.94 14.28 38.18
C SER A 259 5.15 15.28 37.31
N GLY A 260 4.75 14.85 36.11
CA GLY A 260 4.01 15.66 35.15
C GLY A 260 4.56 15.62 33.75
N GLU A 261 4.04 16.49 32.91
CA GLU A 261 4.29 16.51 31.46
C GLU A 261 5.60 17.22 31.11
N TYR A 262 6.36 16.63 30.18
CA TYR A 262 7.59 17.16 29.62
C TYR A 262 7.59 17.04 28.10
N ILE A 263 8.36 17.89 27.43
CA ILE A 263 8.70 17.73 26.02
C ILE A 263 10.11 17.14 25.95
N LEU A 264 10.22 15.93 25.40
CA LEU A 264 11.51 15.32 25.07
C LEU A 264 11.81 15.61 23.61
N GLU A 265 12.96 16.23 23.37
CA GLU A 265 13.43 16.53 22.01
C GLU A 265 14.70 15.73 21.71
N LEU A 266 14.75 15.09 20.55
CA LEU A 266 15.90 14.37 20.00
C LEU A 266 16.39 15.12 18.77
N ILE A 267 17.67 15.53 18.77
CA ILE A 267 18.29 16.28 17.67
C ILE A 267 19.51 15.51 17.20
N SER A 268 19.59 15.20 15.92
CA SER A 268 20.72 14.50 15.32
C SER A 268 21.95 15.39 15.19
N GLU A 269 23.11 14.83 15.49
CA GLU A 269 24.42 15.41 15.23
C GLU A 269 24.99 15.00 13.82
N GLY A 270 24.20 14.24 13.02
CA GLY A 270 24.55 13.88 11.64
C GLY A 270 25.66 12.84 11.53
N THR A 271 25.67 11.81 12.36
CA THR A 271 26.77 10.83 12.40
C THR A 271 26.43 9.51 11.70
N ALA A 272 25.24 8.95 11.95
CA ALA A 272 24.75 7.74 11.32
C ALA A 272 23.23 7.65 11.43
N GLU A 273 22.63 6.92 10.53
CA GLU A 273 21.21 6.58 10.57
C GLU A 273 20.89 5.75 11.81
N ILE A 274 19.79 6.08 12.48
CA ILE A 274 19.24 5.34 13.61
C ILE A 274 17.80 4.94 13.30
N CYS A 275 17.49 3.68 13.49
CA CYS A 275 16.14 3.15 13.48
C CYS A 275 15.65 3.11 14.93
N LEU A 276 14.81 4.06 15.32
CA LEU A 276 14.25 4.20 16.66
C LEU A 276 12.87 3.57 16.73
N ASP A 277 12.71 2.53 17.58
CA ASP A 277 11.43 1.87 17.82
C ASP A 277 10.57 2.67 18.81
N GLY A 278 11.22 3.25 19.81
CA GLY A 278 10.59 4.05 20.85
C GLY A 278 11.42 4.07 22.11
N PHE A 279 10.78 4.40 23.22
CA PHE A 279 11.46 4.43 24.49
C PHE A 279 10.54 4.09 25.66
N PHE A 280 11.13 3.57 26.72
CA PHE A 280 10.49 3.29 27.99
C PHE A 280 10.85 4.37 29.01
N ILE A 281 9.88 4.77 29.83
CA ILE A 281 10.12 5.56 31.03
C ILE A 281 9.91 4.65 32.24
N GLY A 282 10.90 4.67 33.17
CA GLY A 282 10.87 3.85 34.37
C GLY A 282 12.22 3.78 35.04
N THR A 283 12.62 2.64 35.59
CA THR A 283 13.93 2.42 36.19
C THR A 283 14.86 1.65 35.25
N ALA A 284 16.16 1.91 35.32
CA ALA A 284 17.16 1.15 34.56
C ALA A 284 17.14 -0.34 34.95
N GLU A 285 16.83 -0.66 36.21
CA GLU A 285 16.69 -2.04 36.70
C GLU A 285 15.54 -2.76 36.01
N ASP A 286 14.37 -2.13 35.89
CA ASP A 286 13.21 -2.73 35.22
C ASP A 286 13.45 -2.89 33.70
N MET A 287 14.16 -1.94 33.08
CA MET A 287 14.57 -2.06 31.67
C MET A 287 15.50 -3.27 31.45
N GLY A 288 16.39 -3.55 32.38
CA GLY A 288 17.27 -4.73 32.33
C GLY A 288 16.52 -6.07 32.45
N LYS A 289 15.27 -6.08 32.94
CA LYS A 289 14.42 -7.27 33.04
C LYS A 289 13.58 -7.54 31.78
N LEU A 290 13.55 -6.58 30.85
CA LEU A 290 12.75 -6.70 29.62
C LEU A 290 13.22 -7.86 28.76
N LYS A 291 12.25 -8.64 28.32
CA LYS A 291 12.42 -9.69 27.31
C LYS A 291 11.53 -9.40 26.12
N PHE A 292 12.08 -9.57 24.93
CA PHE A 292 11.38 -9.37 23.68
C PHE A 292 11.15 -10.72 22.99
N THR A 293 9.88 -11.07 22.79
CA THR A 293 9.51 -12.34 22.16
C THR A 293 8.78 -12.05 20.87
N PRO A 294 9.20 -12.64 19.74
CA PRO A 294 8.49 -12.49 18.47
C PRO A 294 7.04 -12.96 18.61
N THR A 295 6.10 -12.22 18.06
CA THR A 295 4.66 -12.48 18.19
C THR A 295 3.97 -12.80 16.88
N ALA A 296 4.48 -12.29 15.77
CA ALA A 296 3.90 -12.51 14.47
C ALA A 296 4.69 -13.57 13.72
N ILE A 297 3.97 -14.54 13.19
CA ILE A 297 4.48 -15.42 12.17
C ILE A 297 4.25 -14.69 10.85
N PRO A 298 5.24 -14.64 10.00
CA PRO A 298 5.10 -14.08 8.68
C PRO A 298 4.02 -14.83 7.88
N PHE A 299 3.12 -14.06 7.27
CA PHE A 299 2.08 -14.63 6.43
C PHE A 299 2.66 -15.07 5.09
N THR A 300 2.56 -16.35 4.80
CA THR A 300 2.88 -16.91 3.50
C THR A 300 1.56 -17.18 2.77
N PRO A 301 1.28 -16.52 1.63
CA PRO A 301 0.08 -16.82 0.89
C PRO A 301 0.15 -18.23 0.33
N ILE A 302 -0.97 -18.91 0.33
CA ILE A 302 -1.18 -20.15 -0.41
C ILE A 302 -1.70 -19.78 -1.79
N ILE A 303 -0.99 -20.21 -2.82
CA ILE A 303 -1.34 -19.91 -4.21
C ILE A 303 -1.68 -21.21 -4.91
N GLU A 304 -2.89 -21.29 -5.43
CA GLU A 304 -3.36 -22.37 -6.28
C GLU A 304 -3.48 -21.84 -7.70
N VAL A 305 -2.73 -22.38 -8.63
CA VAL A 305 -2.81 -22.04 -10.06
C VAL A 305 -3.70 -23.04 -10.75
N GLY A 306 -4.63 -22.57 -11.58
CA GLY A 306 -5.52 -23.42 -12.37
C GLY A 306 -4.76 -24.24 -13.42
N ASN A 307 -5.38 -25.32 -13.89
CA ASN A 307 -4.77 -26.30 -14.80
C ASN A 307 -4.29 -25.67 -16.11
N GLU A 308 -5.03 -24.73 -16.66
CA GLU A 308 -4.68 -24.01 -17.89
C GLU A 308 -3.84 -22.77 -17.65
N LYS A 309 -3.51 -22.46 -16.40
CA LYS A 309 -2.72 -21.28 -15.99
C LYS A 309 -3.33 -19.94 -16.42
N GLN A 310 -4.64 -19.86 -16.47
CA GLN A 310 -5.41 -18.65 -16.77
C GLN A 310 -6.20 -18.17 -15.56
N ASP A 311 -5.96 -18.74 -14.43
CA ASP A 311 -6.49 -18.32 -13.12
C ASP A 311 -5.53 -18.68 -11.98
N PHE A 312 -5.76 -18.05 -10.85
CA PHE A 312 -5.16 -18.43 -9.59
C PHE A 312 -6.10 -18.09 -8.42
N ILE A 313 -5.92 -18.80 -7.33
CA ILE A 313 -6.60 -18.55 -6.05
C ILE A 313 -5.54 -18.21 -5.02
N LEU A 314 -5.78 -17.14 -4.26
CA LEU A 314 -4.96 -16.71 -3.14
C LEU A 314 -5.69 -16.96 -1.83
N LYS A 315 -4.98 -17.52 -0.85
CA LYS A 315 -5.42 -17.62 0.53
C LYS A 315 -4.30 -17.11 1.42
N TYR A 316 -4.64 -16.23 2.31
CA TYR A 316 -3.70 -15.70 3.30
C TYR A 316 -4.08 -16.20 4.69
N GLU A 317 -3.08 -16.48 5.52
CA GLU A 317 -3.30 -16.78 6.92
C GLU A 317 -4.05 -15.62 7.60
N ASP A 318 -4.85 -15.88 8.58
CA ASP A 318 -5.73 -14.93 9.28
C ASP A 318 -6.77 -14.18 8.42
N CYS A 319 -6.84 -14.41 7.13
CA CYS A 319 -7.95 -13.97 6.29
C CYS A 319 -8.90 -15.14 6.06
N GLU A 320 -10.17 -14.99 6.38
CA GLU A 320 -11.15 -16.04 6.14
C GLU A 320 -11.44 -16.25 4.67
N ASN A 321 -11.35 -15.18 3.90
CA ASN A 321 -11.67 -15.18 2.48
C ASN A 321 -10.53 -15.76 1.62
N PHE A 322 -10.94 -16.50 0.60
CA PHE A 322 -10.12 -16.79 -0.57
C PHE A 322 -10.38 -15.71 -1.62
N TYR A 323 -9.36 -15.43 -2.44
CA TYR A 323 -9.46 -14.51 -3.56
C TYR A 323 -9.08 -15.22 -4.84
N GLY A 324 -9.93 -15.14 -5.83
CA GLY A 324 -9.70 -15.72 -7.16
C GLY A 324 -9.53 -14.64 -8.21
N VAL A 325 -8.64 -14.89 -9.17
CA VAL A 325 -8.43 -14.05 -10.34
C VAL A 325 -8.39 -14.94 -11.58
N ALA A 326 -9.24 -14.66 -12.56
CA ALA A 326 -9.25 -15.36 -13.85
C ALA A 326 -9.25 -14.37 -15.00
N TRP A 327 -8.74 -14.80 -16.15
CA TRP A 327 -8.70 -14.03 -17.40
C TRP A 327 -8.86 -14.93 -18.62
N ASN A 328 -9.27 -14.36 -19.74
CA ASN A 328 -9.53 -15.08 -20.98
C ASN A 328 -8.46 -14.82 -22.07
N TYR A 329 -7.21 -14.71 -21.70
CA TYR A 329 -6.09 -14.47 -22.63
C TYR A 329 -5.05 -15.56 -22.52
N LYS A 330 -4.72 -16.24 -23.63
CA LYS A 330 -3.85 -17.44 -23.62
C LYS A 330 -2.37 -17.12 -23.40
N GLU A 331 -1.89 -16.04 -23.98
CA GLU A 331 -0.49 -15.65 -23.91
C GLU A 331 -0.18 -14.98 -22.56
N SER A 332 -0.17 -15.78 -21.51
CA SER A 332 -0.04 -15.29 -20.14
C SER A 332 0.96 -16.08 -19.32
N PHE A 333 1.48 -15.43 -18.28
CA PHE A 333 2.44 -15.99 -17.33
C PHE A 333 2.04 -15.58 -15.93
N ILE A 334 2.17 -16.50 -14.97
CA ILE A 334 1.93 -16.21 -13.56
C ILE A 334 3.28 -16.23 -12.83
N ARG A 335 3.49 -15.28 -11.94
CA ARG A 335 4.69 -15.21 -11.11
C ARG A 335 4.45 -14.41 -9.85
N GLU A 336 5.33 -14.59 -8.90
CA GLU A 336 5.39 -13.78 -7.68
C GLU A 336 6.52 -12.76 -7.79
N VAL A 337 6.27 -11.59 -7.24
CA VAL A 337 7.21 -10.47 -7.23
C VAL A 337 7.31 -9.94 -5.81
N LEU A 338 8.50 -9.95 -5.25
CA LEU A 338 8.74 -9.36 -3.94
C LEU A 338 8.43 -7.87 -3.95
N ASN A 339 7.82 -7.39 -2.88
CA ASN A 339 7.49 -5.97 -2.75
C ASN A 339 8.72 -5.06 -2.91
N SER A 340 9.86 -5.45 -2.34
CA SER A 340 11.13 -4.75 -2.45
C SER A 340 11.72 -4.73 -3.87
N GLU A 341 11.29 -5.64 -4.74
CA GLU A 341 11.79 -5.77 -6.11
C GLU A 341 10.84 -5.19 -7.16
N LEU A 342 9.69 -4.65 -6.73
CA LEU A 342 8.62 -4.29 -7.65
C LEU A 342 9.02 -3.23 -8.67
N GLU A 343 9.72 -2.18 -8.26
CA GLU A 343 10.21 -1.15 -9.19
C GLU A 343 11.25 -1.71 -10.17
N SER A 344 12.18 -2.51 -9.67
CA SER A 344 13.16 -3.21 -10.48
C SER A 344 12.48 -4.12 -11.49
N PHE A 345 11.43 -4.82 -11.06
CA PHE A 345 10.62 -5.68 -11.90
C PHE A 345 10.01 -4.94 -13.09
N PHE A 346 9.38 -3.80 -12.87
CA PHE A 346 8.80 -2.99 -13.95
C PHE A 346 9.82 -2.41 -14.93
N ARG A 347 11.07 -2.24 -14.49
CA ARG A 347 12.17 -1.71 -15.34
C ARG A 347 12.90 -2.78 -16.12
N LYS A 348 12.69 -4.05 -15.83
CA LYS A 348 13.37 -5.17 -16.52
C LYS A 348 12.93 -5.28 -17.97
N LYS A 349 13.84 -5.80 -18.80
CA LYS A 349 13.53 -6.14 -20.19
C LYS A 349 12.46 -7.24 -20.24
N THR A 350 11.70 -7.26 -21.32
CA THR A 350 10.56 -8.17 -21.46
C THR A 350 10.88 -9.66 -21.33
N HIS A 351 12.05 -10.10 -21.76
CA HIS A 351 12.44 -11.50 -21.66
C HIS A 351 12.74 -11.96 -20.22
N ASP A 352 13.04 -11.04 -19.32
CA ASP A 352 13.22 -11.34 -17.89
C ASP A 352 11.91 -11.78 -17.21
N HIS A 353 10.79 -11.49 -17.85
CA HIS A 353 9.46 -11.88 -17.37
C HIS A 353 9.08 -13.32 -17.75
N LEU A 354 9.90 -14.02 -18.48
CA LEU A 354 9.65 -15.42 -18.83
C LEU A 354 9.88 -16.40 -17.69
N ALA A 355 10.53 -15.98 -16.63
CA ALA A 355 10.73 -16.81 -15.45
C ALA A 355 9.38 -17.12 -14.78
N ARG A 356 8.94 -18.37 -14.88
CA ARG A 356 7.67 -18.89 -14.31
C ARG A 356 7.86 -19.41 -12.89
N LYS A 357 8.70 -18.79 -12.09
CA LYS A 357 8.96 -19.27 -10.76
C LYS A 357 7.96 -18.64 -9.79
N LEU A 358 7.15 -19.46 -9.15
CA LEU A 358 6.38 -19.08 -7.98
C LEU A 358 7.29 -19.18 -6.75
N ILE A 359 7.28 -18.16 -5.93
CA ILE A 359 8.09 -18.06 -4.73
C ILE A 359 7.14 -18.13 -3.52
N GLY A 360 6.55 -19.33 -3.31
CA GLY A 360 5.48 -19.53 -2.33
C GLY A 360 5.89 -19.45 -0.86
N ASP A 361 7.17 -19.32 -0.57
CA ASP A 361 7.72 -19.33 0.79
C ASP A 361 8.17 -17.96 1.32
N LYS A 362 7.89 -16.87 0.55
CA LYS A 362 8.33 -15.53 0.93
C LYS A 362 7.17 -14.58 1.17
N GLN A 363 7.31 -13.81 2.22
CA GLN A 363 6.39 -12.74 2.60
C GLN A 363 6.46 -11.55 1.66
N TRP A 364 5.41 -10.72 1.68
CA TRP A 364 5.41 -9.41 1.02
C TRP A 364 5.63 -9.48 -0.48
N HIS A 365 4.83 -10.27 -1.17
CA HIS A 365 4.93 -10.35 -2.60
C HIS A 365 3.57 -10.16 -3.27
N TYR A 366 3.65 -9.73 -4.51
CA TYR A 366 2.52 -9.65 -5.41
C TYR A 366 2.43 -10.93 -6.23
N THR A 367 1.23 -11.43 -6.40
CA THR A 367 0.96 -12.40 -7.45
C THR A 367 0.66 -11.64 -8.73
N ASN A 368 1.51 -11.83 -9.73
CA ASN A 368 1.41 -11.15 -11.00
C ASN A 368 0.96 -12.13 -12.09
N ALA A 369 -0.12 -11.78 -12.77
CA ALA A 369 -0.46 -12.35 -14.06
C ALA A 369 -0.04 -11.36 -15.16
N PHE A 370 0.80 -11.81 -16.07
CA PHE A 370 1.39 -10.99 -17.10
C PHE A 370 0.91 -11.45 -18.48
N LEU A 371 0.15 -10.60 -19.17
CA LEU A 371 -0.43 -10.85 -20.46
C LEU A 371 0.37 -10.12 -21.52
N ARG A 372 0.93 -10.88 -22.51
CA ARG A 372 1.70 -10.31 -23.63
C ARG A 372 1.89 -11.30 -24.76
N PRO A 373 2.17 -10.84 -25.98
CA PRO A 373 1.91 -9.48 -26.43
C PRO A 373 0.42 -9.29 -26.65
N VAL A 374 -0.13 -8.16 -26.23
CA VAL A 374 -1.45 -7.71 -26.67
C VAL A 374 -1.22 -6.85 -27.90
N VAL A 375 -1.50 -7.43 -29.07
CA VAL A 375 -1.19 -6.81 -30.37
C VAL A 375 -2.40 -6.04 -30.89
N LEU A 376 -2.26 -4.75 -31.11
CA LEU A 376 -3.29 -3.89 -31.66
C LEU A 376 -2.91 -3.46 -33.08
N ALA A 377 -3.78 -3.74 -34.02
CA ALA A 377 -3.64 -3.22 -35.39
C ALA A 377 -3.83 -1.69 -35.44
N PRO A 378 -3.38 -1.02 -36.50
CA PRO A 378 -3.70 0.39 -36.70
C PRO A 378 -5.20 0.66 -36.59
N HIS A 379 -5.58 1.78 -35.93
CA HIS A 379 -6.97 2.24 -35.78
C HIS A 379 -7.91 1.15 -35.24
N SER A 380 -7.43 0.35 -34.28
CA SER A 380 -8.21 -0.73 -33.70
C SER A 380 -8.28 -0.66 -32.18
N GLU A 381 -9.22 -1.38 -31.64
CA GLU A 381 -9.35 -1.59 -30.20
C GLU A 381 -9.62 -3.06 -29.87
N GLN A 382 -9.23 -3.47 -28.69
CA GLN A 382 -9.51 -4.78 -28.14
C GLN A 382 -9.88 -4.64 -26.67
N THR A 383 -10.92 -5.35 -26.26
CA THR A 383 -11.30 -5.45 -24.85
C THR A 383 -11.03 -6.85 -24.33
N LEU A 384 -10.31 -6.91 -23.23
CA LEU A 384 -10.06 -8.12 -22.46
C LEU A 384 -10.86 -8.05 -21.16
N TYR A 385 -11.27 -9.21 -20.67
CA TYR A 385 -12.01 -9.30 -19.41
C TYR A 385 -11.31 -10.20 -18.42
N MET A 386 -11.47 -9.84 -17.15
CA MET A 386 -11.02 -10.60 -16.01
C MET A 386 -12.11 -10.66 -14.97
N LEU A 387 -12.10 -11.71 -14.17
CA LEU A 387 -12.90 -11.81 -12.96
C LEU A 387 -12.00 -11.76 -11.75
N VAL A 388 -12.37 -10.94 -10.77
CA VAL A 388 -11.81 -10.94 -9.42
C VAL A 388 -12.93 -11.30 -8.48
N CYS A 389 -12.77 -12.35 -7.67
CA CYS A 389 -13.83 -12.83 -6.78
C CYS A 389 -13.29 -13.21 -5.40
N THR A 390 -14.19 -13.26 -4.42
CA THR A 390 -13.85 -13.59 -3.02
C THR A 390 -14.96 -14.45 -2.39
N GLY A 391 -14.62 -15.17 -1.34
CA GLY A 391 -15.53 -16.01 -0.59
C GLY A 391 -14.90 -17.30 -0.07
N SER A 392 -15.70 -18.35 0.12
CA SER A 392 -15.15 -19.67 0.40
C SER A 392 -14.36 -20.21 -0.79
N ARG A 393 -13.47 -21.17 -0.55
CA ARG A 393 -12.68 -21.79 -1.62
C ARG A 393 -13.54 -22.37 -2.73
N GLU A 394 -14.63 -23.03 -2.35
CA GLU A 394 -15.56 -23.67 -3.27
C GLU A 394 -16.29 -22.65 -4.13
N LYS A 395 -16.76 -21.56 -3.52
CA LYS A 395 -17.40 -20.46 -4.24
C LYS A 395 -16.47 -19.83 -5.24
N VAL A 396 -15.27 -19.47 -4.81
CA VAL A 396 -14.25 -18.86 -5.68
C VAL A 396 -13.96 -19.77 -6.86
N ARG A 397 -13.76 -21.06 -6.64
CA ARG A 397 -13.50 -22.01 -7.74
C ARG A 397 -14.68 -22.10 -8.71
N GLN A 398 -15.92 -22.15 -8.22
CA GLN A 398 -17.12 -22.14 -9.06
C GLN A 398 -17.23 -20.88 -9.90
N ASP A 399 -16.95 -19.70 -9.33
CA ASP A 399 -16.98 -18.43 -10.04
C ASP A 399 -15.92 -18.37 -11.16
N LEU A 400 -14.69 -18.87 -10.89
CA LEU A 400 -13.63 -18.94 -11.89
C LEU A 400 -13.98 -19.90 -13.03
N GLU A 401 -14.52 -21.09 -12.74
CA GLU A 401 -14.98 -22.07 -13.73
C GLU A 401 -16.14 -21.51 -14.58
N LEU A 402 -17.07 -20.81 -13.93
CA LEU A 402 -18.17 -20.15 -14.62
C LEU A 402 -17.67 -19.05 -15.57
N PHE A 403 -16.68 -18.25 -15.12
CA PHE A 403 -16.08 -17.22 -15.96
C PHE A 403 -15.36 -17.82 -17.17
N HIS A 404 -14.64 -18.92 -17.03
CA HIS A 404 -13.99 -19.59 -18.16
C HIS A 404 -15.00 -20.18 -19.15
N SER A 405 -16.11 -20.70 -18.65
CA SER A 405 -17.13 -21.33 -19.50
C SER A 405 -18.10 -20.32 -20.15
N THR A 406 -18.44 -19.26 -19.46
CA THR A 406 -19.47 -18.28 -19.87
C THR A 406 -19.14 -16.85 -19.44
N PRO A 407 -18.02 -16.26 -19.92
CA PRO A 407 -17.61 -14.91 -19.52
C PRO A 407 -18.68 -13.84 -19.86
N GLU A 408 -19.47 -14.07 -20.90
CA GLU A 408 -20.53 -13.16 -21.34
C GLU A 408 -21.61 -12.93 -20.29
N LYS A 409 -21.84 -13.85 -19.37
CA LYS A 409 -22.75 -13.63 -18.25
C LYS A 409 -22.31 -12.48 -17.37
N PHE A 410 -21.02 -12.44 -17.01
CA PHE A 410 -20.44 -11.38 -16.20
C PHE A 410 -20.43 -10.05 -16.95
N VAL A 411 -20.13 -10.09 -18.26
CA VAL A 411 -20.16 -8.89 -19.11
C VAL A 411 -21.57 -8.33 -19.21
N SER A 412 -22.58 -9.17 -19.41
CA SER A 412 -23.99 -8.74 -19.47
C SER A 412 -24.45 -8.16 -18.14
N LEU A 413 -24.04 -8.75 -17.02
CA LEU A 413 -24.35 -8.23 -15.69
C LEU A 413 -23.71 -6.86 -15.47
N ALA A 414 -22.44 -6.69 -15.81
CA ALA A 414 -21.75 -5.42 -15.74
C ALA A 414 -22.40 -4.34 -16.60
N GLN A 415 -22.85 -4.69 -17.81
CA GLN A 415 -23.56 -3.76 -18.71
C GLN A 415 -24.92 -3.34 -18.16
N SER A 416 -25.65 -4.25 -17.50
CA SER A 416 -26.94 -3.93 -16.90
C SER A 416 -26.82 -2.98 -15.69
N GLN A 417 -25.68 -2.97 -15.03
CA GLN A 417 -25.40 -2.10 -13.89
C GLN A 417 -24.82 -0.74 -14.30
N GLN A 418 -24.50 -0.54 -15.58
CA GLN A 418 -24.05 0.78 -16.02
C GLN A 418 -25.11 1.81 -15.64
N PRO A 419 -24.72 2.89 -14.96
CA PRO A 419 -25.66 3.97 -14.71
C PRO A 419 -26.20 4.41 -16.06
N VAL A 420 -27.53 4.42 -16.18
CA VAL A 420 -28.19 5.13 -17.28
C VAL A 420 -27.48 6.47 -17.39
N LYS A 421 -26.86 6.75 -18.55
CA LYS A 421 -26.16 8.04 -18.76
C LYS A 421 -27.09 9.09 -18.18
N PRO A 422 -26.69 9.84 -17.14
CA PRO A 422 -27.56 10.89 -16.67
C PRO A 422 -27.88 11.71 -17.93
N GLU A 423 -29.16 11.95 -18.20
CA GLU A 423 -29.54 12.93 -19.20
C GLU A 423 -28.57 14.06 -18.99
N GLU A 424 -27.76 14.38 -20.01
CA GLU A 424 -26.66 15.32 -19.87
C GLU A 424 -27.24 16.56 -19.19
N ALA A 425 -27.20 16.61 -17.87
CA ALA A 425 -27.54 17.81 -17.15
C ALA A 425 -26.50 18.82 -17.62
N LEU A 426 -26.86 19.52 -18.67
CA LEU A 426 -26.02 20.51 -19.31
C LEU A 426 -25.72 21.56 -18.23
N LEU A 427 -24.60 21.37 -17.54
CA LEU A 427 -24.06 22.43 -16.74
C LEU A 427 -23.92 23.67 -17.63
N PRO A 428 -24.20 24.86 -17.13
CA PRO A 428 -23.94 26.09 -17.86
C PRO A 428 -22.52 26.04 -18.43
N GLY A 429 -22.35 26.06 -19.76
CA GLY A 429 -21.06 25.91 -20.41
C GLY A 429 -20.86 24.64 -21.26
N GLY A 430 -21.85 23.73 -21.27
CA GLY A 430 -21.94 22.60 -22.22
C GLY A 430 -21.01 21.44 -21.93
N LYS A 431 -20.75 20.60 -22.92
CA LYS A 431 -20.03 19.30 -22.80
C LYS A 431 -18.65 19.39 -22.12
N LYS A 432 -17.91 20.49 -22.30
CA LYS A 432 -16.59 20.66 -21.67
C LYS A 432 -16.67 20.70 -20.14
N TYR A 433 -17.68 21.38 -19.60
CA TYR A 433 -17.88 21.47 -18.16
C TYR A 433 -18.42 20.15 -17.59
N SER A 434 -19.29 19.48 -18.30
CA SER A 434 -19.79 18.15 -17.89
C SER A 434 -18.66 17.14 -17.82
N PHE A 435 -17.72 17.16 -18.77
CA PHE A 435 -16.52 16.33 -18.75
C PHE A 435 -15.56 16.70 -17.60
N GLY A 436 -15.31 18.00 -17.41
CA GLY A 436 -14.52 18.48 -16.27
C GLY A 436 -15.11 18.07 -14.92
N HIS A 437 -16.42 18.15 -14.77
CA HIS A 437 -17.11 17.67 -13.57
C HIS A 437 -16.96 16.17 -13.34
N GLN A 438 -17.06 15.35 -14.39
CA GLN A 438 -16.84 13.90 -14.32
C GLN A 438 -15.41 13.59 -13.82
N LEU A 439 -14.39 14.26 -14.38
CA LEU A 439 -13.01 14.05 -13.96
C LEU A 439 -12.76 14.47 -12.51
N LEU A 440 -13.33 15.60 -12.08
CA LEU A 440 -13.23 16.06 -10.70
C LEU A 440 -13.91 15.08 -9.73
N GLN A 441 -15.08 14.57 -10.07
CA GLN A 441 -15.78 13.56 -9.28
C GLN A 441 -14.93 12.29 -9.19
N ALA A 442 -14.38 11.81 -10.30
CA ALA A 442 -13.52 10.63 -10.29
C ALA A 442 -12.27 10.84 -9.44
N ALA A 443 -11.64 12.02 -9.53
CA ALA A 443 -10.48 12.36 -8.72
C ALA A 443 -10.81 12.40 -7.22
N LEU A 444 -11.95 12.96 -6.83
CA LEU A 444 -12.38 12.99 -5.43
C LEU A 444 -12.63 11.59 -4.89
N LEU A 445 -13.39 10.77 -5.63
CA LEU A 445 -13.75 9.42 -5.17
C LEU A 445 -12.56 8.46 -5.16
N SER A 446 -11.57 8.63 -6.03
CA SER A 446 -10.34 7.84 -6.02
C SER A 446 -9.43 8.17 -4.84
N ASN A 447 -9.62 9.32 -4.18
CA ASN A 447 -8.88 9.72 -3.00
C ASN A 447 -9.58 9.35 -1.67
N VAL A 448 -10.74 8.70 -1.72
CA VAL A 448 -11.34 8.09 -0.54
C VAL A 448 -10.42 6.98 -0.05
N VAL A 449 -9.99 7.11 1.17
CA VAL A 449 -9.07 6.17 1.80
C VAL A 449 -9.80 5.42 2.89
N TYR A 450 -9.84 4.11 2.74
CA TYR A 450 -10.32 3.26 3.81
C TYR A 450 -9.23 3.16 4.88
N PRO A 451 -9.50 3.56 6.13
CA PRO A 451 -8.49 3.44 7.18
C PRO A 451 -8.26 1.96 7.49
N VAL A 452 -7.07 1.50 7.19
CA VAL A 452 -6.58 0.17 7.57
C VAL A 452 -5.47 0.40 8.58
N TYR A 453 -5.75 0.09 9.83
CA TYR A 453 -4.83 0.29 10.95
C TYR A 453 -4.10 -1.00 11.29
#